data_b15249783b5db5fb0ed7a2f3d1bfc5e5
#
_entry.id   b15249783b5db5fb0ed7a2f3d1bfc5e5
#
_cell.length_a   1.000
_cell.length_b   1.000
_cell.length_c   1.000
_cell.angle_alpha   90.00
_cell.angle_beta   90.00
_cell.angle_gamma   90.00
#
_symmetry.space_group_name_H-M   'P 1'
#
loop_
_entity.id
_entity.type
_entity.pdbx_description
1 polymer ?
#
loop_
_entity_poly.entity_id
_entity_poly.type
_entity_poly.pdbx_seq_one_letter_code
_entity_poly.pdbx_strand_id
1 'polypeptide(L)'
;MPAALAGLWFGLVASACATDWPQYRGPNHDGVSPDRITAQWSGAVTTAVWRVTLGQAFSSLAAAQGKAITQVYRNSKETCIALSITNGAELWSRTFETFQNYGGYDGPRSTPTVDQGSVYVLTSNLKLFRLNLTNGAVVWSNNLVTAYGAKVISYGSAASPLLEGGLVYVNLNTGNRALAAFWATNGALAWRVENEATTHSTPVAATIQGVRQVIFATQNGLVSLNSTNGQKLWSYPYPNGYNGTALGGSPVACSNIVFISQAYTPISTAARIDLVNGAWSANHLWDQPIGMIWMTPVCSQGAIYGATGNNSSSTTPLVCLDLQTGALRWSYDGFGRGGVTLADNLILGLSEGGWLRLIRPDTNACTEVASFPALNSGDCWNSFAICDGRVYARSTTEAACFDLSLPDLKLDSPQIVAANNLRLTVRTANGTPVNANRLTSMEVRATTNLALSPSQWPTLTNALVLTNGTVRVDNVDAGAQGRRFFIVAEPR
;
A
#
# COMPACT_ATOMS: atom_id res chain seq x y z
N MET A 1 22.44 -55.60 -13.93
CA MET A 1 21.35 -54.83 -14.55
C MET A 1 21.08 -53.63 -13.64
N PRO A 2 21.25 -52.39 -14.09
CA PRO A 2 20.91 -51.24 -13.26
C PRO A 2 19.40 -51.03 -13.32
N ALA A 3 18.75 -51.01 -12.14
CA ALA A 3 17.35 -50.71 -11.98
C ALA A 3 17.09 -49.24 -12.36
N ALA A 4 16.17 -49.03 -13.29
CA ALA A 4 15.71 -47.69 -13.66
C ALA A 4 14.93 -47.09 -12.49
N LEU A 5 15.45 -45.99 -11.92
CA LEU A 5 14.76 -45.15 -10.95
C LEU A 5 13.72 -44.31 -11.69
N ALA A 6 12.47 -44.75 -11.71
CA ALA A 6 11.34 -43.89 -12.09
C ALA A 6 10.91 -43.05 -10.87
N GLY A 7 11.42 -41.86 -10.77
CA GLY A 7 10.98 -40.88 -9.75
C GLY A 7 9.76 -40.12 -10.24
N LEU A 8 8.60 -40.27 -9.57
CA LEU A 8 7.47 -39.33 -9.74
C LEU A 8 7.84 -37.97 -9.13
N TRP A 9 7.80 -36.93 -9.96
CA TRP A 9 8.10 -35.58 -9.59
C TRP A 9 6.80 -34.81 -9.31
N PHE A 10 6.57 -34.47 -8.06
CA PHE A 10 5.62 -33.42 -7.70
C PHE A 10 6.40 -32.16 -7.36
N GLY A 11 6.42 -31.19 -8.27
CA GLY A 11 6.83 -29.82 -7.94
C GLY A 11 5.73 -29.18 -7.07
N LEU A 12 5.90 -29.21 -5.75
CA LEU A 12 5.09 -28.40 -4.85
C LEU A 12 5.60 -26.96 -4.95
N VAL A 13 4.83 -26.10 -5.60
CA VAL A 13 4.97 -24.65 -5.46
C VAL A 13 4.40 -24.30 -4.09
N ALA A 14 5.23 -23.85 -3.16
CA ALA A 14 4.72 -23.21 -1.96
C ALA A 14 4.05 -21.90 -2.42
N SER A 15 2.72 -21.90 -2.49
CA SER A 15 1.96 -20.67 -2.72
C SER A 15 2.33 -19.68 -1.63
N ALA A 16 2.96 -18.58 -2.03
CA ALA A 16 3.09 -17.42 -1.17
C ALA A 16 1.68 -16.99 -0.77
N CYS A 17 1.41 -16.73 0.51
CA CYS A 17 0.15 -16.13 0.92
C CYS A 17 -0.06 -14.83 0.16
N ALA A 18 -1.19 -14.72 -0.53
CA ALA A 18 -1.61 -13.48 -1.16
C ALA A 18 -1.56 -12.34 -0.13
N THR A 19 -0.95 -11.24 -0.49
CA THR A 19 -0.82 -10.08 0.41
C THR A 19 -1.88 -9.06 0.02
N ASP A 20 -2.85 -8.87 0.89
CA ASP A 20 -3.91 -7.89 0.69
C ASP A 20 -3.37 -6.44 0.79
N TRP A 21 -3.96 -5.53 0.03
CA TRP A 21 -3.88 -4.07 0.19
C TRP A 21 -5.24 -3.56 0.65
N PRO A 22 -5.58 -3.73 1.92
CA PRO A 22 -6.97 -3.70 2.36
C PRO A 22 -7.55 -2.29 2.53
N GLN A 23 -6.72 -1.25 2.44
CA GLN A 23 -7.14 0.11 2.75
C GLN A 23 -6.22 1.14 2.09
N TYR A 24 -6.57 2.45 2.25
CA TYR A 24 -5.71 3.55 1.85
C TYR A 24 -4.34 3.42 2.51
N ARG A 25 -3.26 3.47 1.71
CA ARG A 25 -1.86 3.31 2.14
C ARG A 25 -1.48 1.89 2.58
N GLY A 26 -2.27 0.86 2.24
CA GLY A 26 -1.91 -0.54 2.42
C GLY A 26 -2.07 -1.07 3.85
N PRO A 27 -1.52 -2.26 4.12
CA PRO A 27 -1.81 -2.98 5.37
C PRO A 27 -1.32 -2.27 6.62
N ASN A 28 -0.23 -1.49 6.52
CA ASN A 28 0.39 -0.80 7.66
C ASN A 28 0.19 0.72 7.66
N HIS A 29 -0.61 1.28 6.74
CA HIS A 29 -0.86 2.72 6.57
C HIS A 29 0.36 3.55 6.15
N ASP A 30 1.44 2.90 5.72
CA ASP A 30 2.74 3.50 5.41
C ASP A 30 3.04 3.63 3.91
N GLY A 31 2.19 3.04 3.05
CA GLY A 31 2.39 2.99 1.61
C GLY A 31 3.44 1.96 1.19
N VAL A 32 3.68 0.94 2.02
CA VAL A 32 4.65 -0.12 1.74
C VAL A 32 3.91 -1.44 1.53
N SER A 33 4.18 -2.08 0.40
CA SER A 33 3.76 -3.46 0.12
C SER A 33 4.86 -4.42 0.53
N PRO A 34 4.54 -5.51 1.22
CA PRO A 34 5.47 -6.61 1.44
C PRO A 34 5.69 -7.46 0.19
N ASP A 35 4.95 -7.22 -0.89
CA ASP A 35 5.04 -8.00 -2.12
C ASP A 35 6.38 -7.79 -2.82
N ARG A 36 6.86 -8.87 -3.42
CA ARG A 36 7.99 -8.84 -4.34
C ARG A 36 7.49 -8.62 -5.76
N ILE A 37 8.21 -7.80 -6.52
CA ILE A 37 7.82 -7.41 -7.88
C ILE A 37 9.00 -7.57 -8.84
N THR A 38 8.69 -7.80 -10.13
CA THR A 38 9.70 -7.79 -11.17
C THR A 38 10.14 -6.36 -11.51
N ALA A 39 11.44 -6.16 -11.69
CA ALA A 39 12.00 -4.92 -12.22
C ALA A 39 12.15 -4.96 -13.76
N GLN A 40 11.79 -6.08 -14.41
CA GLN A 40 11.87 -6.24 -15.87
C GLN A 40 10.50 -5.95 -16.48
N TRP A 41 10.29 -4.72 -16.93
CA TRP A 41 9.02 -4.27 -17.47
C TRP A 41 9.03 -4.28 -19.01
N SER A 42 8.63 -5.40 -19.58
CA SER A 42 8.47 -5.57 -21.03
C SER A 42 7.38 -6.59 -21.34
N GLY A 43 6.82 -6.55 -22.52
CA GLY A 43 5.84 -7.53 -23.00
C GLY A 43 4.61 -7.63 -22.11
N ALA A 44 4.38 -8.78 -21.49
CA ALA A 44 3.18 -9.05 -20.69
C ALA A 44 3.04 -8.11 -19.46
N VAL A 45 4.15 -7.69 -18.87
CA VAL A 45 4.14 -6.80 -17.69
C VAL A 45 3.52 -5.44 -17.98
N THR A 46 3.75 -4.90 -19.19
CA THR A 46 3.21 -3.61 -19.62
C THR A 46 1.81 -3.70 -20.24
N THR A 47 1.27 -4.92 -20.34
CA THR A 47 -0.07 -5.18 -20.84
C THR A 47 -1.03 -5.34 -19.66
N ALA A 48 -2.13 -4.60 -19.66
CA ALA A 48 -3.13 -4.71 -18.61
C ALA A 48 -3.76 -6.11 -18.59
N VAL A 49 -3.80 -6.76 -17.43
CA VAL A 49 -4.58 -7.99 -17.20
C VAL A 49 -6.07 -7.73 -17.46
N TRP A 50 -6.51 -6.56 -17.00
CA TRP A 50 -7.82 -6.02 -17.31
C TRP A 50 -7.82 -4.49 -17.22
N ARG A 51 -8.79 -3.87 -17.88
CA ARG A 51 -9.05 -2.43 -17.87
C ARG A 51 -10.55 -2.19 -17.91
N VAL A 52 -11.03 -1.26 -17.10
CA VAL A 52 -12.46 -0.93 -17.02
C VAL A 52 -12.65 0.57 -16.91
N THR A 53 -13.70 1.09 -17.53
CA THR A 53 -14.18 2.47 -17.32
C THR A 53 -14.93 2.55 -16.00
N LEU A 54 -14.65 3.57 -15.22
CA LEU A 54 -15.31 3.85 -13.95
C LEU A 54 -16.08 5.16 -13.99
N GLY A 55 -17.03 5.32 -13.09
CA GLY A 55 -17.60 6.63 -12.77
C GLY A 55 -16.54 7.54 -12.14
N GLN A 56 -16.65 8.83 -12.37
CA GLN A 56 -15.70 9.83 -11.85
C GLN A 56 -15.53 9.72 -10.34
N ALA A 57 -14.30 9.73 -9.86
CA ALA A 57 -13.97 9.78 -8.44
C ALA A 57 -12.46 9.93 -8.21
N PHE A 58 -12.11 10.29 -6.98
CA PHE A 58 -10.72 10.40 -6.49
C PHE A 58 -10.39 9.33 -5.43
N SER A 59 -11.32 8.44 -5.12
CA SER A 59 -11.11 7.27 -4.26
C SER A 59 -10.04 6.36 -4.86
N SER A 60 -9.10 5.88 -4.06
CA SER A 60 -8.17 4.82 -4.47
C SER A 60 -8.87 3.46 -4.49
N LEU A 61 -8.12 2.43 -4.86
CA LEU A 61 -8.55 1.03 -4.78
C LEU A 61 -8.03 0.40 -3.48
N ALA A 62 -8.87 -0.37 -2.81
CA ALA A 62 -8.46 -1.39 -1.85
C ALA A 62 -8.55 -2.75 -2.55
N ALA A 63 -7.47 -3.53 -2.54
CA ALA A 63 -7.42 -4.86 -3.17
C ALA A 63 -7.21 -5.92 -2.10
N ALA A 64 -8.24 -6.71 -1.82
CA ALA A 64 -8.22 -7.69 -0.74
C ALA A 64 -9.26 -8.80 -0.96
N GLN A 65 -8.94 -10.00 -0.49
CA GLN A 65 -9.85 -11.14 -0.47
C GLN A 65 -10.53 -11.39 -1.83
N GLY A 66 -9.76 -11.28 -2.91
CA GLY A 66 -10.23 -11.53 -4.27
C GLY A 66 -11.04 -10.40 -4.92
N LYS A 67 -11.08 -9.21 -4.32
CA LYS A 67 -11.84 -8.05 -4.82
C LYS A 67 -11.01 -6.78 -4.81
N ALA A 68 -11.22 -5.93 -5.84
CA ALA A 68 -10.75 -4.56 -5.87
C ALA A 68 -11.95 -3.64 -5.62
N ILE A 69 -11.89 -2.83 -4.56
CA ILE A 69 -13.03 -2.06 -4.05
C ILE A 69 -12.69 -0.58 -4.11
N THR A 70 -13.64 0.21 -4.60
CA THR A 70 -13.50 1.67 -4.68
C THR A 70 -14.86 2.34 -4.61
N GLN A 71 -14.87 3.66 -4.49
CA GLN A 71 -16.06 4.47 -4.63
C GLN A 71 -16.06 5.20 -5.97
N VAL A 72 -17.24 5.39 -6.55
CA VAL A 72 -17.45 6.08 -7.81
C VAL A 72 -18.66 7.00 -7.73
N TYR A 73 -18.68 8.04 -8.56
CA TYR A 73 -19.85 8.84 -8.83
C TYR A 73 -20.64 8.21 -9.98
N ARG A 74 -21.88 7.83 -9.72
CA ARG A 74 -22.75 7.16 -10.69
C ARG A 74 -24.19 7.67 -10.52
N ASN A 75 -24.78 8.20 -11.60
CA ASN A 75 -26.15 8.71 -11.57
C ASN A 75 -26.38 9.74 -10.45
N SER A 76 -25.49 10.70 -10.32
CA SER A 76 -25.49 11.75 -9.29
C SER A 76 -25.41 11.24 -7.85
N LYS A 77 -24.96 10.01 -7.63
CA LYS A 77 -24.84 9.38 -6.32
C LYS A 77 -23.48 8.79 -6.07
N GLU A 78 -23.09 8.78 -4.81
CA GLU A 78 -21.93 8.00 -4.35
C GLU A 78 -22.31 6.50 -4.39
N THR A 79 -21.41 5.71 -4.96
CA THR A 79 -21.61 4.26 -5.09
C THR A 79 -20.30 3.56 -4.78
N CYS A 80 -20.32 2.63 -3.82
CA CYS A 80 -19.22 1.69 -3.60
C CYS A 80 -19.39 0.51 -4.55
N ILE A 81 -18.31 0.14 -5.24
CA ILE A 81 -18.29 -1.00 -6.16
C ILE A 81 -17.20 -1.98 -5.77
N ALA A 82 -17.44 -3.26 -6.03
CA ALA A 82 -16.43 -4.30 -5.97
C ALA A 82 -16.22 -4.90 -7.35
N LEU A 83 -14.98 -4.94 -7.76
CA LEU A 83 -14.52 -5.56 -9.00
C LEU A 83 -13.81 -6.87 -8.69
N SER A 84 -13.90 -7.83 -9.58
CA SER A 84 -13.07 -9.03 -9.54
C SER A 84 -11.60 -8.67 -9.78
N ILE A 85 -10.68 -9.09 -8.90
CA ILE A 85 -9.24 -8.87 -9.13
C ILE A 85 -8.72 -9.63 -10.35
N THR A 86 -9.44 -10.65 -10.83
CA THR A 86 -9.01 -11.51 -11.92
C THR A 86 -9.27 -10.89 -13.30
N ASN A 87 -10.42 -10.24 -13.48
CA ASN A 87 -10.88 -9.78 -14.80
C ASN A 87 -11.55 -8.40 -14.82
N GLY A 88 -11.60 -7.69 -13.67
CA GLY A 88 -12.20 -6.37 -13.55
C GLY A 88 -13.74 -6.32 -13.63
N ALA A 89 -14.42 -7.47 -13.72
CA ALA A 89 -15.89 -7.49 -13.76
C ALA A 89 -16.49 -6.96 -12.45
N GLU A 90 -17.53 -6.11 -12.55
CA GLU A 90 -18.27 -5.65 -11.39
C GLU A 90 -19.02 -6.82 -10.75
N LEU A 91 -18.72 -7.13 -9.50
CA LEU A 91 -19.31 -8.21 -8.72
C LEU A 91 -20.57 -7.74 -7.99
N TRP A 92 -20.51 -6.53 -7.45
CA TRP A 92 -21.63 -5.85 -6.82
C TRP A 92 -21.40 -4.34 -6.77
N SER A 93 -22.50 -3.61 -6.59
CA SER A 93 -22.48 -2.17 -6.29
C SER A 93 -23.47 -1.83 -5.18
N ARG A 94 -23.10 -0.83 -4.37
CA ARG A 94 -23.95 -0.26 -3.32
C ARG A 94 -24.00 1.26 -3.48
N THR A 95 -25.16 1.75 -3.88
CA THR A 95 -25.43 3.19 -3.98
C THR A 95 -25.90 3.72 -2.63
N PHE A 96 -25.39 4.88 -2.26
CA PHE A 96 -25.72 5.56 -1.01
C PHE A 96 -26.65 6.76 -1.26
N GLU A 97 -26.10 7.94 -1.33
CA GLU A 97 -26.82 9.20 -1.38
C GLU A 97 -26.36 10.09 -2.53
N THR A 98 -27.08 11.16 -2.76
CA THR A 98 -26.68 12.17 -3.75
C THR A 98 -25.39 12.85 -3.32
N PHE A 99 -24.43 12.88 -4.21
CA PHE A 99 -23.20 13.62 -4.03
C PHE A 99 -23.44 15.10 -4.38
N GLN A 100 -22.90 16.00 -3.57
CA GLN A 100 -22.94 17.43 -3.87
C GLN A 100 -21.93 17.73 -4.98
N ASN A 101 -22.35 18.49 -6.00
CA ASN A 101 -21.47 18.94 -7.07
C ASN A 101 -20.57 20.06 -6.57
N TYR A 102 -19.27 19.95 -6.82
CA TYR A 102 -18.24 20.94 -6.44
C TYR A 102 -17.54 21.55 -7.67
N GLY A 103 -18.27 21.78 -8.75
CA GLY A 103 -17.77 22.51 -9.91
C GLY A 103 -16.77 21.74 -10.78
N GLY A 104 -17.08 20.49 -11.12
CA GLY A 104 -16.27 19.63 -12.00
C GLY A 104 -15.26 18.72 -11.28
N TYR A 105 -15.14 18.88 -9.96
CA TYR A 105 -14.36 17.97 -9.11
C TYR A 105 -15.28 16.98 -8.40
N ASP A 106 -16.13 16.31 -9.18
CA ASP A 106 -17.18 15.44 -8.68
C ASP A 106 -16.66 14.06 -8.29
N GLY A 107 -17.36 13.46 -7.35
CA GLY A 107 -17.14 12.09 -6.93
C GLY A 107 -16.42 11.93 -5.59
N PRO A 108 -16.61 10.76 -4.98
CA PRO A 108 -16.05 10.44 -3.67
C PRO A 108 -14.52 10.37 -3.69
N ARG A 109 -13.91 10.75 -2.57
CA ARG A 109 -12.45 10.78 -2.37
C ARG A 109 -11.98 9.72 -1.40
N SER A 110 -12.83 9.37 -0.43
CA SER A 110 -12.56 8.35 0.58
C SER A 110 -12.35 6.97 -0.06
N THR A 111 -11.31 6.26 0.33
CA THR A 111 -11.03 4.88 -0.09
C THR A 111 -11.69 3.91 0.90
N PRO A 112 -12.45 2.91 0.45
CA PRO A 112 -12.99 1.88 1.33
C PRO A 112 -11.89 1.08 2.05
N THR A 113 -12.20 0.58 3.25
CA THR A 113 -11.33 -0.31 4.02
C THR A 113 -11.95 -1.69 4.12
N VAL A 114 -11.18 -2.73 3.84
CA VAL A 114 -11.60 -4.14 3.86
C VAL A 114 -11.03 -4.82 5.09
N ASP A 115 -11.87 -5.48 5.86
CA ASP A 115 -11.41 -6.32 6.98
C ASP A 115 -12.40 -7.47 7.23
N GLN A 116 -11.86 -8.68 7.42
CA GLN A 116 -12.59 -9.88 7.86
C GLN A 116 -13.97 -10.05 7.20
N GLY A 117 -14.01 -10.02 5.86
CA GLY A 117 -15.26 -10.19 5.11
C GLY A 117 -16.21 -8.99 5.14
N SER A 118 -15.73 -7.83 5.53
CA SER A 118 -16.46 -6.57 5.62
C SER A 118 -15.77 -5.47 4.83
N VAL A 119 -16.57 -4.49 4.38
CA VAL A 119 -16.09 -3.25 3.75
C VAL A 119 -16.61 -2.07 4.55
N TYR A 120 -15.71 -1.22 5.00
CA TYR A 120 -16.05 0.02 5.70
C TYR A 120 -15.97 1.17 4.72
N VAL A 121 -17.03 1.97 4.67
CA VAL A 121 -17.17 3.10 3.74
C VAL A 121 -17.56 4.35 4.50
N LEU A 122 -16.83 5.42 4.30
CA LEU A 122 -17.22 6.76 4.75
C LEU A 122 -17.59 7.59 3.52
N THR A 123 -18.84 8.07 3.48
CA THR A 123 -19.31 8.92 2.38
C THR A 123 -18.84 10.37 2.57
N SER A 124 -18.90 11.16 1.50
CA SER A 124 -18.58 12.60 1.55
C SER A 124 -19.43 13.37 2.56
N ASN A 125 -20.65 12.90 2.83
CA ASN A 125 -21.61 13.47 3.79
C ASN A 125 -21.49 12.86 5.20
N LEU A 126 -20.37 12.22 5.53
CA LEU A 126 -20.08 11.65 6.85
C LEU A 126 -21.11 10.60 7.30
N LYS A 127 -21.54 9.72 6.39
CA LYS A 127 -22.21 8.47 6.75
C LYS A 127 -21.21 7.33 6.72
N LEU A 128 -21.11 6.62 7.83
CA LEU A 128 -20.24 5.47 7.99
C LEU A 128 -21.04 4.18 7.82
N PHE A 129 -20.56 3.29 6.94
CA PHE A 129 -21.18 2.02 6.65
C PHE A 129 -20.24 0.85 6.90
N ARG A 130 -20.77 -0.26 7.36
CA ARG A 130 -20.18 -1.58 7.20
C ARG A 130 -21.03 -2.38 6.22
N LEU A 131 -20.38 -2.86 5.16
CA LEU A 131 -21.02 -3.70 4.15
C LEU A 131 -20.46 -5.12 4.23
N ASN A 132 -21.26 -6.09 3.80
CA ASN A 132 -20.76 -7.44 3.57
C ASN A 132 -19.89 -7.47 2.30
N LEU A 133 -18.67 -7.98 2.40
CA LEU A 133 -17.71 -8.02 1.30
C LEU A 133 -18.19 -8.85 0.11
N THR A 134 -19.00 -9.89 0.35
CA THR A 134 -19.44 -10.82 -0.70
C THR A 134 -20.46 -10.20 -1.64
N ASN A 135 -21.39 -9.39 -1.10
CA ASN A 135 -22.57 -8.94 -1.87
C ASN A 135 -22.92 -7.46 -1.70
N GLY A 136 -22.12 -6.68 -0.95
CA GLY A 136 -22.35 -5.25 -0.70
C GLY A 136 -23.60 -4.95 0.16
N ALA A 137 -24.20 -5.94 0.83
CA ALA A 137 -25.34 -5.71 1.72
C ALA A 137 -24.91 -4.89 2.95
N VAL A 138 -25.73 -3.92 3.36
CA VAL A 138 -25.46 -3.12 4.56
C VAL A 138 -25.62 -4.00 5.80
N VAL A 139 -24.56 -4.11 6.60
CA VAL A 139 -24.57 -4.77 7.91
C VAL A 139 -25.01 -3.79 8.98
N TRP A 140 -24.41 -2.59 9.00
CA TRP A 140 -24.85 -1.46 9.79
C TRP A 140 -24.48 -0.14 9.12
N SER A 141 -25.12 0.94 9.53
CA SER A 141 -24.78 2.30 9.10
C SER A 141 -24.98 3.30 10.23
N ASN A 142 -24.22 4.39 10.20
CA ASN A 142 -24.28 5.46 11.18
C ASN A 142 -24.19 6.81 10.47
N ASN A 143 -25.21 7.63 10.57
CA ASN A 143 -25.18 9.00 10.08
C ASN A 143 -24.55 9.90 11.14
N LEU A 144 -23.27 10.20 10.98
CA LEU A 144 -22.47 10.93 11.96
C LEU A 144 -22.93 12.39 12.13
N VAL A 145 -23.53 12.98 11.08
CA VAL A 145 -24.09 14.33 11.15
C VAL A 145 -25.28 14.38 12.11
N THR A 146 -26.25 13.48 11.93
CA THR A 146 -27.48 13.48 12.76
C THR A 146 -27.24 12.90 14.16
N ALA A 147 -26.37 11.89 14.29
CA ALA A 147 -26.14 11.22 15.55
C ALA A 147 -25.17 11.98 16.49
N TYR A 148 -24.21 12.71 15.93
CA TYR A 148 -23.12 13.33 16.73
C TYR A 148 -22.86 14.79 16.42
N GLY A 149 -23.62 15.42 15.50
CA GLY A 149 -23.43 16.80 15.10
C GLY A 149 -22.17 17.01 14.24
N ALA A 150 -21.73 15.98 13.52
CA ALA A 150 -20.58 16.07 12.65
C ALA A 150 -20.81 17.11 11.55
N LYS A 151 -19.72 17.80 11.14
CA LYS A 151 -19.80 18.86 10.12
C LYS A 151 -18.98 18.51 8.92
N VAL A 152 -19.65 18.49 7.76
CA VAL A 152 -19.00 18.28 6.46
C VAL A 152 -18.22 19.54 6.09
N ILE A 153 -17.01 19.38 5.56
CA ILE A 153 -16.18 20.47 5.04
C ILE A 153 -16.35 20.60 3.51
N SER A 154 -15.82 21.68 2.94
CA SER A 154 -15.85 21.89 1.49
C SER A 154 -15.27 20.67 0.74
N TYR A 155 -15.82 20.34 -0.40
CA TYR A 155 -15.53 19.15 -1.22
C TYR A 155 -15.91 17.82 -0.57
N GLY A 156 -16.64 17.81 0.54
CA GLY A 156 -17.05 16.61 1.27
C GLY A 156 -15.91 16.00 2.11
N SER A 157 -16.20 14.95 2.88
CA SER A 157 -15.16 14.20 3.58
C SER A 157 -14.32 13.41 2.58
N ALA A 158 -13.00 13.62 2.60
CA ALA A 158 -12.04 12.87 1.78
C ALA A 158 -11.27 11.81 2.59
N ALA A 159 -11.26 11.93 3.91
CA ALA A 159 -10.61 10.96 4.78
C ALA A 159 -11.19 9.56 4.63
N SER A 160 -10.34 8.57 4.49
CA SER A 160 -10.73 7.16 4.47
C SER A 160 -10.98 6.65 5.88
N PRO A 161 -11.88 5.68 6.09
CA PRO A 161 -12.05 5.06 7.41
C PRO A 161 -10.78 4.29 7.78
N LEU A 162 -10.10 4.74 8.83
CA LEU A 162 -8.99 3.98 9.41
C LEU A 162 -9.55 2.88 10.29
N LEU A 163 -9.13 1.64 10.06
CA LEU A 163 -9.49 0.50 10.91
C LEU A 163 -8.24 0.02 11.65
N GLU A 164 -8.29 0.04 12.99
CA GLU A 164 -7.19 -0.42 13.84
C GLU A 164 -7.75 -1.00 15.14
N GLY A 165 -7.29 -2.19 15.57
CA GLY A 165 -7.70 -2.80 16.82
C GLY A 165 -9.21 -3.04 16.99
N GLY A 166 -9.95 -3.28 15.89
CA GLY A 166 -11.40 -3.46 15.89
C GLY A 166 -12.21 -2.17 16.03
N LEU A 167 -11.56 -1.01 15.88
CA LEU A 167 -12.17 0.31 15.91
C LEU A 167 -12.02 1.02 14.58
N VAL A 168 -13.05 1.79 14.18
CA VAL A 168 -13.04 2.70 13.04
C VAL A 168 -12.90 4.13 13.52
N TYR A 169 -11.88 4.84 13.05
CA TYR A 169 -11.53 6.19 13.48
C TYR A 169 -12.01 7.24 12.48
N VAL A 170 -12.64 8.29 12.99
CA VAL A 170 -13.16 9.41 12.20
C VAL A 170 -13.00 10.71 12.96
N ASN A 171 -12.65 11.80 12.27
CA ASN A 171 -12.80 13.14 12.81
C ASN A 171 -14.19 13.67 12.45
N LEU A 172 -15.01 13.92 13.46
CA LEU A 172 -16.40 14.39 13.33
C LEU A 172 -16.49 15.88 13.05
N ASN A 173 -15.39 16.64 13.16
CA ASN A 173 -15.39 18.08 12.97
C ASN A 173 -16.44 18.81 13.83
N THR A 174 -16.65 18.33 15.02
CA THR A 174 -17.54 18.99 16.00
C THR A 174 -16.75 20.00 16.83
N GLY A 175 -17.41 21.04 17.33
CA GLY A 175 -16.77 22.01 18.25
C GLY A 175 -16.39 21.43 19.61
N ASN A 176 -16.62 20.15 19.86
CA ASN A 176 -16.31 19.49 21.13
C ASN A 176 -16.16 17.99 20.91
N ARG A 177 -15.05 17.40 21.39
CA ARG A 177 -14.74 15.96 21.31
C ARG A 177 -14.92 15.42 19.89
N ALA A 178 -14.11 15.95 18.97
CA ALA A 178 -14.23 15.72 17.55
C ALA A 178 -13.59 14.41 17.05
N LEU A 179 -12.49 13.97 17.68
CA LEU A 179 -11.82 12.73 17.32
C LEU A 179 -12.58 11.55 17.93
N ALA A 180 -13.04 10.63 17.11
CA ALA A 180 -13.92 9.55 17.53
C ALA A 180 -13.44 8.18 17.05
N ALA A 181 -13.75 7.15 17.82
CA ALA A 181 -13.64 5.75 17.40
C ALA A 181 -14.98 5.04 17.60
N PHE A 182 -15.30 4.18 16.65
CA PHE A 182 -16.52 3.38 16.62
C PHE A 182 -16.17 1.89 16.58
N TRP A 183 -16.90 1.07 17.29
CA TRP A 183 -16.74 -0.38 17.21
C TRP A 183 -17.03 -0.88 15.79
N ALA A 184 -16.06 -1.51 15.15
CA ALA A 184 -16.16 -2.05 13.81
C ALA A 184 -17.29 -3.09 13.69
N THR A 185 -17.60 -3.79 14.77
CA THR A 185 -18.61 -4.85 14.81
C THR A 185 -20.04 -4.34 14.63
N ASN A 186 -20.40 -3.21 15.26
CA ASN A 186 -21.78 -2.72 15.34
C ASN A 186 -21.96 -1.22 15.07
N GLY A 187 -20.87 -0.47 14.83
CA GLY A 187 -20.91 0.97 14.59
C GLY A 187 -21.22 1.83 15.83
N ALA A 188 -21.29 1.24 17.03
CA ALA A 188 -21.50 1.99 18.25
C ALA A 188 -20.27 2.82 18.60
N LEU A 189 -20.48 4.00 19.18
CA LEU A 189 -19.41 4.86 19.66
C LEU A 189 -18.61 4.17 20.78
N ALA A 190 -17.30 4.04 20.61
CA ALA A 190 -16.40 3.55 21.62
C ALA A 190 -15.93 4.71 22.54
N TRP A 191 -15.43 5.79 21.93
CA TRP A 191 -14.99 6.99 22.64
C TRP A 191 -14.96 8.22 21.71
N ARG A 192 -14.96 9.41 22.30
CA ARG A 192 -14.75 10.71 21.65
C ARG A 192 -13.86 11.58 22.51
N VAL A 193 -12.87 12.21 21.90
CA VAL A 193 -11.88 13.04 22.62
C VAL A 193 -11.49 14.26 21.77
N GLU A 194 -10.72 15.16 22.32
CA GLU A 194 -10.11 16.33 21.71
C GLU A 194 -11.06 17.21 20.87
N ASN A 195 -10.79 18.48 20.86
CA ASN A 195 -11.57 19.47 20.11
C ASN A 195 -10.77 19.92 18.89
N GLU A 196 -10.79 19.09 17.83
CA GLU A 196 -9.94 19.28 16.66
C GLU A 196 -10.77 19.37 15.38
N ALA A 197 -10.59 20.45 14.62
CA ALA A 197 -11.23 20.62 13.33
C ALA A 197 -10.60 19.70 12.27
N THR A 198 -11.45 19.11 11.42
CA THR A 198 -11.01 18.14 10.41
C THR A 198 -10.29 18.77 9.23
N THR A 199 -9.51 17.96 8.56
CA THR A 199 -8.91 18.18 7.22
C THR A 199 -9.41 17.11 6.26
N HIS A 200 -8.88 17.06 5.04
CA HIS A 200 -9.12 15.96 4.10
C HIS A 200 -8.20 14.75 4.32
N SER A 201 -7.26 14.86 5.24
CA SER A 201 -6.27 13.82 5.56
C SER A 201 -6.91 12.59 6.19
N THR A 202 -6.47 11.42 5.76
CA THR A 202 -6.79 10.14 6.42
C THR A 202 -5.89 9.97 7.64
N PRO A 203 -6.43 9.65 8.83
CA PRO A 203 -5.61 9.31 9.98
C PRO A 203 -4.78 8.04 9.70
N VAL A 204 -3.66 7.89 10.39
CA VAL A 204 -2.79 6.72 10.24
C VAL A 204 -2.52 6.06 11.58
N ALA A 205 -2.39 4.74 11.57
CA ALA A 205 -1.95 4.00 12.75
C ALA A 205 -0.46 3.67 12.61
N ALA A 206 0.32 3.95 13.65
CA ALA A 206 1.75 3.69 13.68
C ALA A 206 2.20 3.21 15.07
N THR A 207 3.28 2.43 15.11
CA THR A 207 3.96 2.08 16.35
C THR A 207 5.16 2.99 16.53
N ILE A 208 5.12 3.89 17.51
CA ILE A 208 6.21 4.80 17.83
C ILE A 208 6.62 4.55 19.28
N GLN A 209 7.94 4.41 19.54
CA GLN A 209 8.48 4.07 20.86
C GLN A 209 7.78 2.86 21.50
N GLY A 210 7.45 1.84 20.68
CA GLY A 210 6.79 0.61 21.14
C GLY A 210 5.29 0.73 21.44
N VAL A 211 4.69 1.92 21.28
CA VAL A 211 3.27 2.15 21.54
C VAL A 211 2.49 2.31 20.25
N ARG A 212 1.44 1.51 20.08
CA ARG A 212 0.51 1.62 18.93
C ARG A 212 -0.40 2.82 19.13
N GLN A 213 -0.41 3.74 18.17
CA GLN A 213 -1.11 5.01 18.25
C GLN A 213 -1.76 5.37 16.93
N VAL A 214 -2.80 6.22 17.00
CA VAL A 214 -3.47 6.78 15.82
C VAL A 214 -3.17 8.27 15.75
N ILE A 215 -2.67 8.70 14.59
CA ILE A 215 -2.23 10.07 14.34
C ILE A 215 -3.25 10.73 13.40
N PHE A 216 -3.89 11.79 13.86
CA PHE A 216 -4.77 12.65 13.08
C PHE A 216 -4.01 13.89 12.63
N ALA A 217 -4.19 14.26 11.36
CA ALA A 217 -3.82 15.57 10.87
C ALA A 217 -5.06 16.46 10.92
N THR A 218 -5.03 17.46 11.80
CA THR A 218 -6.13 18.40 12.06
C THR A 218 -5.82 19.78 11.47
N GLN A 219 -6.72 20.74 11.57
CA GLN A 219 -6.44 22.11 11.10
C GLN A 219 -5.38 22.83 11.95
N ASN A 220 -5.15 22.37 13.17
CA ASN A 220 -4.21 23.01 14.11
C ASN A 220 -2.86 22.31 14.19
N GLY A 221 -2.76 21.06 13.79
CA GLY A 221 -1.55 20.27 13.94
C GLY A 221 -1.80 18.76 13.86
N LEU A 222 -0.77 18.00 14.21
CA LEU A 222 -0.87 16.57 14.40
C LEU A 222 -1.29 16.27 15.84
N VAL A 223 -2.22 15.35 16.01
CA VAL A 223 -2.65 14.84 17.31
C VAL A 223 -2.56 13.33 17.32
N SER A 224 -1.81 12.79 18.27
CA SER A 224 -1.67 11.34 18.45
C SER A 224 -2.43 10.86 19.68
N LEU A 225 -3.16 9.78 19.47
CA LEU A 225 -3.97 9.12 20.50
C LEU A 225 -3.53 7.68 20.67
N ASN A 226 -3.61 7.19 21.89
CA ASN A 226 -3.56 5.76 22.14
C ASN A 226 -4.71 5.08 21.40
N SER A 227 -4.39 4.08 20.57
CA SER A 227 -5.35 3.44 19.69
C SER A 227 -6.48 2.70 20.44
N THR A 228 -6.29 2.33 21.69
CA THR A 228 -7.29 1.56 22.44
C THR A 228 -8.31 2.44 23.15
N ASN A 229 -7.85 3.53 23.80
CA ASN A 229 -8.69 4.30 24.74
C ASN A 229 -8.85 5.78 24.37
N GLY A 230 -8.21 6.25 23.30
CA GLY A 230 -8.28 7.63 22.84
C GLY A 230 -7.51 8.64 23.71
N GLN A 231 -6.71 8.18 24.68
CA GLN A 231 -5.86 9.08 25.45
C GLN A 231 -4.87 9.81 24.54
N LYS A 232 -4.81 11.14 24.64
CA LYS A 232 -3.81 11.93 23.91
C LYS A 232 -2.41 11.58 24.42
N LEU A 233 -1.52 11.24 23.49
CA LEU A 233 -0.12 10.95 23.76
C LEU A 233 0.70 12.22 23.54
N TRP A 234 0.63 12.79 22.36
CA TRP A 234 1.34 14.01 21.99
C TRP A 234 0.55 14.82 20.97
N SER A 235 0.93 16.08 20.81
CA SER A 235 0.48 16.95 19.71
C SER A 235 1.66 17.75 19.17
N TYR A 236 1.59 18.10 17.89
CA TYR A 236 2.58 18.89 17.18
C TYR A 236 1.87 20.01 16.40
N PRO A 237 1.97 21.27 16.82
CA PRO A 237 1.37 22.39 16.11
C PRO A 237 2.09 22.61 14.75
N TYR A 238 1.35 23.00 13.73
CA TYR A 238 1.96 23.34 12.45
C TYR A 238 2.75 24.64 12.54
N PRO A 239 3.79 24.82 11.71
CA PRO A 239 4.50 26.09 11.62
C PRO A 239 3.59 27.21 11.12
N ASN A 240 3.98 28.46 11.37
CA ASN A 240 3.25 29.63 10.95
C ASN A 240 3.04 29.64 9.41
N GLY A 241 1.83 30.03 8.99
CA GLY A 241 1.45 30.06 7.58
C GLY A 241 0.92 28.73 7.03
N TYR A 242 0.89 27.68 7.85
CA TYR A 242 0.27 26.41 7.48
C TYR A 242 -1.26 26.54 7.40
N ASN A 243 -1.84 26.21 6.24
CA ASN A 243 -3.30 26.18 6.07
C ASN A 243 -3.80 24.74 6.13
N GLY A 244 -4.17 24.30 7.31
CA GLY A 244 -4.59 22.92 7.56
C GLY A 244 -5.91 22.50 6.90
N THR A 245 -6.79 23.45 6.52
CA THR A 245 -8.12 23.13 5.98
C THR A 245 -8.03 22.33 4.67
N ALA A 246 -7.10 22.68 3.81
CA ALA A 246 -6.94 22.03 2.49
C ALA A 246 -5.95 20.85 2.51
N LEU A 247 -5.51 20.41 3.68
CA LEU A 247 -4.57 19.30 3.83
C LEU A 247 -5.21 17.97 3.38
N GLY A 248 -4.68 17.37 2.34
CA GLY A 248 -5.15 16.07 1.81
C GLY A 248 -4.16 14.93 2.06
N GLY A 249 -2.86 15.22 2.16
CA GLY A 249 -1.83 14.24 2.49
C GLY A 249 -1.97 13.75 3.93
N SER A 250 -1.66 12.48 4.16
CA SER A 250 -1.68 11.88 5.51
C SER A 250 -0.33 12.01 6.20
N PRO A 251 -0.27 11.94 7.54
CA PRO A 251 0.99 11.84 8.26
C PRO A 251 1.80 10.63 7.81
N VAL A 252 3.12 10.75 7.78
CA VAL A 252 4.05 9.65 7.51
C VAL A 252 4.91 9.42 8.73
N ALA A 253 4.75 8.26 9.36
CA ALA A 253 5.58 7.87 10.50
C ALA A 253 6.77 7.03 10.03
N CYS A 254 7.98 7.51 10.29
CA CYS A 254 9.23 6.86 9.97
C CYS A 254 9.98 6.60 11.28
N SER A 255 9.83 5.42 11.87
CA SER A 255 10.33 5.13 13.21
C SER A 255 9.76 6.13 14.22
N ASN A 256 10.57 7.01 14.82
CA ASN A 256 10.13 8.04 15.75
C ASN A 256 10.08 9.46 15.14
N ILE A 257 10.16 9.60 13.83
CA ILE A 257 9.95 10.87 13.12
C ILE A 257 8.61 10.83 12.41
N VAL A 258 7.82 11.89 12.58
CA VAL A 258 6.56 12.07 11.87
C VAL A 258 6.67 13.27 10.95
N PHE A 259 6.35 13.05 9.69
CA PHE A 259 6.38 14.01 8.60
C PHE A 259 4.96 14.34 8.16
N ILE A 260 4.74 15.59 7.75
CA ILE A 260 3.51 16.05 7.11
C ILE A 260 3.84 17.16 6.12
N SER A 261 3.03 17.28 5.05
CA SER A 261 3.22 18.29 4.00
C SER A 261 1.89 18.82 3.48
N GLN A 262 1.89 20.06 3.04
CA GLN A 262 0.80 20.68 2.28
C GLN A 262 1.37 21.50 1.11
N ALA A 263 0.54 21.79 0.09
CA ALA A 263 0.99 22.48 -1.12
C ALA A 263 0.37 23.85 -1.35
N TYR A 264 -0.79 24.19 -0.79
CA TYR A 264 -1.44 25.49 -1.03
C TYR A 264 -0.65 26.67 -0.44
N THR A 265 -0.05 26.47 0.72
CA THR A 265 1.09 27.24 1.21
C THR A 265 2.21 26.20 1.30
N PRO A 266 3.12 26.14 0.29
CA PRO A 266 4.05 25.03 0.21
C PRO A 266 4.93 24.94 1.46
N ILE A 267 4.72 23.89 2.24
CA ILE A 267 5.52 23.60 3.42
C ILE A 267 5.46 22.12 3.75
N SER A 268 6.62 21.56 4.00
CA SER A 268 6.81 20.26 4.63
C SER A 268 7.46 20.44 5.98
N THR A 269 7.05 19.68 6.97
CA THR A 269 7.60 19.73 8.33
C THR A 269 7.77 18.35 8.91
N ALA A 270 8.74 18.17 9.79
CA ALA A 270 8.95 16.93 10.54
C ALA A 270 9.19 17.21 12.03
N ALA A 271 8.70 16.28 12.83
CA ALA A 271 8.91 16.28 14.28
C ALA A 271 9.44 14.93 14.75
N ARG A 272 10.36 14.95 15.69
CA ARG A 272 10.81 13.76 16.42
C ARG A 272 9.93 13.54 17.64
N ILE A 273 9.44 12.31 17.77
CA ILE A 273 8.57 11.89 18.86
C ILE A 273 9.41 11.11 19.87
N ASP A 274 9.49 11.64 21.06
CA ASP A 274 10.26 11.05 22.14
C ASP A 274 9.33 10.66 23.32
N LEU A 275 9.68 9.55 23.98
CA LEU A 275 9.04 9.08 25.21
C LEU A 275 10.12 8.95 26.28
N VAL A 276 10.12 9.88 27.23
CA VAL A 276 11.12 9.92 28.31
C VAL A 276 10.41 9.87 29.64
N ASN A 277 10.73 8.89 30.47
CA ASN A 277 10.13 8.69 31.80
C ASN A 277 8.57 8.70 31.80
N GLY A 278 7.96 8.12 30.74
CA GLY A 278 6.52 8.07 30.56
C GLY A 278 5.88 9.35 30.00
N ALA A 279 6.65 10.40 29.77
CA ALA A 279 6.18 11.66 29.18
C ALA A 279 6.49 11.70 27.68
N TRP A 280 5.46 12.01 26.88
CA TRP A 280 5.57 12.18 25.43
C TRP A 280 5.93 13.63 25.08
N SER A 281 6.77 13.78 24.05
CA SER A 281 7.04 15.09 23.44
C SER A 281 7.15 14.94 21.92
N ALA A 282 6.75 16.00 21.20
CA ALA A 282 6.96 16.14 19.76
C ALA A 282 7.87 17.35 19.53
N ASN A 283 9.09 17.08 19.10
CA ASN A 283 10.16 18.05 18.96
C ASN A 283 10.36 18.40 17.49
N HIS A 284 10.17 19.67 17.14
CA HIS A 284 10.41 20.18 15.79
C HIS A 284 11.83 19.83 15.31
N LEU A 285 11.95 19.33 14.08
CA LEU A 285 13.23 19.06 13.44
C LEU A 285 13.55 20.10 12.37
N TRP A 286 12.66 20.28 11.41
CA TRP A 286 12.88 21.16 10.26
C TRP A 286 11.58 21.52 9.57
N ASP A 287 11.62 22.62 8.80
CA ASP A 287 10.63 23.03 7.82
C ASP A 287 11.28 23.21 6.46
N GLN A 288 10.57 22.89 5.38
CA GLN A 288 11.00 23.11 4.00
C GLN A 288 9.87 23.77 3.18
N PRO A 289 10.18 24.77 2.33
CA PRO A 289 9.20 25.41 1.45
C PRO A 289 8.88 24.56 0.22
N ILE A 290 8.74 23.24 0.42
CA ILE A 290 8.37 22.25 -0.58
C ILE A 290 7.06 21.64 -0.12
N GLY A 291 6.02 21.71 -0.96
CA GLY A 291 4.70 21.19 -0.64
C GLY A 291 4.32 20.01 -1.50
N MET A 292 3.64 19.02 -0.87
CA MET A 292 3.03 17.87 -1.53
C MET A 292 1.52 18.03 -1.48
N ILE A 293 0.87 18.12 -2.65
CA ILE A 293 -0.57 18.31 -2.74
C ILE A 293 -1.26 16.95 -2.69
N TRP A 294 -2.21 16.77 -1.82
CA TRP A 294 -3.09 15.61 -1.65
C TRP A 294 -2.40 14.24 -1.49
N MET A 295 -1.26 14.01 -2.17
CA MET A 295 -0.58 12.71 -2.14
C MET A 295 0.31 12.58 -0.92
N THR A 296 0.25 11.41 -0.31
CA THR A 296 1.08 11.06 0.84
C THR A 296 2.37 10.41 0.33
N PRO A 297 3.55 10.91 0.73
CA PRO A 297 4.82 10.33 0.35
C PRO A 297 5.09 8.99 1.04
N VAL A 298 6.16 8.33 0.63
CA VAL A 298 6.70 7.14 1.30
C VAL A 298 8.04 7.44 1.96
N CYS A 299 8.33 6.71 3.02
CA CYS A 299 9.59 6.80 3.73
C CYS A 299 10.43 5.54 3.48
N SER A 300 11.67 5.71 3.07
CA SER A 300 12.62 4.61 2.89
C SER A 300 14.05 5.09 3.06
N GLN A 301 14.91 4.27 3.65
CA GLN A 301 16.37 4.50 3.75
C GLN A 301 16.73 5.89 4.29
N GLY A 302 15.97 6.40 5.28
CA GLY A 302 16.23 7.71 5.88
C GLY A 302 15.83 8.90 5.02
N ALA A 303 14.99 8.71 4.01
CA ALA A 303 14.47 9.75 3.13
C ALA A 303 12.97 9.65 2.91
N ILE A 304 12.36 10.77 2.53
CA ILE A 304 10.97 10.93 2.11
C ILE A 304 10.94 11.08 0.60
N TYR A 305 10.15 10.25 -0.08
CA TYR A 305 9.93 10.30 -1.53
C TYR A 305 8.47 10.66 -1.81
N GLY A 306 8.23 11.77 -2.48
CA GLY A 306 6.87 12.23 -2.72
C GLY A 306 6.73 13.16 -3.92
N ALA A 307 5.55 13.13 -4.53
CA ALA A 307 5.20 14.04 -5.61
C ALA A 307 4.86 15.42 -5.02
N THR A 308 5.57 16.44 -5.47
CA THR A 308 5.24 17.81 -5.12
C THR A 308 4.03 18.29 -5.93
N GLY A 309 3.45 19.41 -5.56
CA GLY A 309 2.32 19.93 -6.28
C GLY A 309 1.90 21.31 -5.81
N ASN A 310 1.24 22.01 -6.72
CA ASN A 310 0.45 23.18 -6.45
C ASN A 310 -0.78 23.13 -7.35
N ASN A 311 -1.73 24.05 -7.17
CA ASN A 311 -2.96 24.06 -7.96
C ASN A 311 -2.79 24.32 -9.46
N SER A 312 -1.60 24.74 -9.89
CA SER A 312 -1.42 25.38 -11.20
C SER A 312 -0.63 24.52 -12.18
N SER A 313 0.02 23.44 -11.77
CA SER A 313 0.92 22.69 -12.65
C SER A 313 0.77 21.18 -12.50
N SER A 314 0.63 20.52 -13.65
CA SER A 314 0.64 19.06 -13.78
C SER A 314 2.06 18.48 -13.98
N THR A 315 3.09 19.33 -13.98
CA THR A 315 4.48 18.96 -14.27
C THR A 315 5.40 19.10 -13.06
N THR A 316 4.83 19.18 -11.86
CA THR A 316 5.60 19.26 -10.63
C THR A 316 6.47 18.02 -10.42
N PRO A 317 7.63 18.15 -9.76
CA PRO A 317 8.56 17.05 -9.64
C PRO A 317 8.17 16.04 -8.55
N LEU A 318 8.68 14.82 -8.72
CA LEU A 318 8.92 13.90 -7.62
C LEU A 318 10.22 14.31 -6.92
N VAL A 319 10.24 14.34 -5.59
CA VAL A 319 11.41 14.75 -4.82
C VAL A 319 11.84 13.71 -3.80
N CYS A 320 13.12 13.74 -3.46
CA CYS A 320 13.68 13.06 -2.30
C CYS A 320 14.12 14.11 -1.27
N LEU A 321 13.58 14.03 -0.06
CA LEU A 321 13.99 14.86 1.07
C LEU A 321 14.69 14.00 2.11
N ASP A 322 15.77 14.50 2.68
CA ASP A 322 16.40 13.87 3.83
C ASP A 322 15.47 13.90 5.03
N LEU A 323 15.26 12.76 5.68
CA LEU A 323 14.31 12.64 6.78
C LEU A 323 14.73 13.44 8.02
N GLN A 324 16.04 13.53 8.31
CA GLN A 324 16.55 14.16 9.52
C GLN A 324 16.68 15.68 9.41
N THR A 325 16.98 16.16 8.20
CA THR A 325 17.32 17.57 7.96
C THR A 325 16.34 18.31 7.06
N GLY A 326 15.47 17.59 6.36
CA GLY A 326 14.59 18.13 5.34
C GLY A 326 15.27 18.53 4.04
N ALA A 327 16.59 18.37 3.93
CA ALA A 327 17.34 18.81 2.75
C ALA A 327 16.83 18.11 1.48
N LEU A 328 16.59 18.91 0.42
CA LEU A 328 16.29 18.37 -0.90
C LEU A 328 17.52 17.65 -1.44
N ARG A 329 17.42 16.35 -1.65
CA ARG A 329 18.49 15.50 -2.18
C ARG A 329 18.49 15.50 -3.71
N TRP A 330 17.31 15.32 -4.31
CA TRP A 330 17.13 15.39 -5.75
C TRP A 330 15.67 15.70 -6.12
N SER A 331 15.47 16.08 -7.36
CA SER A 331 14.20 16.39 -8.00
C SER A 331 14.12 15.71 -9.36
N TYR A 332 12.98 15.11 -9.67
CA TYR A 332 12.69 14.45 -10.95
C TYR A 332 11.46 15.10 -11.59
N ASP A 333 11.70 15.90 -12.63
CA ASP A 333 10.68 16.74 -13.26
C ASP A 333 9.63 15.95 -14.05
N GLY A 334 8.43 16.57 -14.22
CA GLY A 334 7.37 16.04 -15.07
C GLY A 334 6.58 14.88 -14.47
N PHE A 335 6.67 14.65 -13.15
CA PHE A 335 5.90 13.60 -12.49
C PHE A 335 4.44 14.02 -12.26
N GLY A 336 4.20 15.28 -11.88
CA GLY A 336 2.89 15.81 -11.54
C GLY A 336 2.37 15.33 -10.19
N ARG A 337 1.06 15.50 -9.96
CA ARG A 337 0.37 15.24 -8.69
C ARG A 337 0.03 13.76 -8.50
N GLY A 338 0.97 12.88 -8.77
CA GLY A 338 0.80 11.43 -8.73
C GLY A 338 1.07 10.78 -7.38
N GLY A 339 0.71 9.52 -7.23
CA GLY A 339 0.92 8.72 -6.02
C GLY A 339 2.20 7.90 -6.06
N VAL A 340 2.75 7.61 -4.87
CA VAL A 340 3.92 6.74 -4.70
C VAL A 340 3.68 5.66 -3.68
N THR A 341 4.27 4.49 -3.90
CA THR A 341 4.18 3.29 -3.05
C THR A 341 5.52 2.55 -3.10
N LEU A 342 5.92 1.91 -2.02
CA LEU A 342 7.10 1.05 -1.96
C LEU A 342 6.70 -0.42 -2.13
N ALA A 343 7.45 -1.17 -2.93
CA ALA A 343 7.39 -2.62 -2.99
C ALA A 343 8.77 -3.17 -3.37
N ASP A 344 9.18 -4.28 -2.77
CA ASP A 344 10.49 -4.94 -3.03
C ASP A 344 11.68 -3.96 -2.98
N ASN A 345 11.67 -3.03 -2.03
CA ASN A 345 12.66 -1.94 -1.90
C ASN A 345 12.76 -1.02 -3.13
N LEU A 346 11.72 -0.94 -3.95
CA LEU A 346 11.62 -0.04 -5.09
C LEU A 346 10.44 0.91 -4.91
N ILE A 347 10.55 2.12 -5.44
CA ILE A 347 9.45 3.08 -5.49
C ILE A 347 8.67 2.84 -6.77
N LEU A 348 7.39 2.52 -6.63
CA LEU A 348 6.45 2.60 -7.74
C LEU A 348 5.79 3.97 -7.67
N GLY A 349 5.79 4.68 -8.79
CA GLY A 349 5.14 5.97 -8.94
C GLY A 349 4.09 5.92 -10.05
N LEU A 350 2.86 6.34 -9.76
CA LEU A 350 1.87 6.62 -10.79
C LEU A 350 1.82 8.13 -10.99
N SER A 351 2.38 8.61 -12.11
CA SER A 351 2.41 10.03 -12.41
C SER A 351 1.01 10.56 -12.77
N GLU A 352 0.79 11.87 -12.69
CA GLU A 352 -0.49 12.49 -13.03
C GLU A 352 -0.98 12.15 -14.45
N GLY A 353 -0.06 12.05 -15.40
CA GLY A 353 -0.34 11.65 -16.78
C GLY A 353 -0.54 10.17 -17.00
N GLY A 354 -0.68 9.36 -15.96
CA GLY A 354 -1.01 7.93 -16.06
C GLY A 354 0.19 7.01 -16.36
N TRP A 355 1.43 7.48 -16.22
CA TRP A 355 2.61 6.61 -16.35
C TRP A 355 2.91 5.90 -15.04
N LEU A 356 3.02 4.59 -15.09
CA LEU A 356 3.59 3.82 -13.98
C LEU A 356 5.11 3.80 -14.16
N ARG A 357 5.84 4.15 -13.09
CA ARG A 357 7.29 4.28 -13.06
C ARG A 357 7.87 3.44 -11.94
N LEU A 358 8.98 2.80 -12.19
CA LEU A 358 9.77 2.07 -11.22
C LEU A 358 11.06 2.83 -10.96
N ILE A 359 11.28 3.23 -9.72
CA ILE A 359 12.40 4.10 -9.35
C ILE A 359 13.16 3.43 -8.19
N ARG A 360 14.47 3.46 -8.27
CA ARG A 360 15.34 2.99 -7.18
C ARG A 360 15.36 4.05 -6.06
N PRO A 361 15.06 3.69 -4.80
CA PRO A 361 15.18 4.61 -3.69
C PRO A 361 16.67 4.83 -3.36
N ASP A 362 17.27 5.84 -3.98
CA ASP A 362 18.62 6.30 -3.76
C ASP A 362 18.56 7.76 -3.30
N THR A 363 19.32 8.10 -2.26
CA THR A 363 19.38 9.46 -1.74
C THR A 363 20.29 10.39 -2.55
N ASN A 364 21.12 9.83 -3.43
CA ASN A 364 22.10 10.61 -4.22
C ASN A 364 21.55 11.00 -5.60
N ALA A 365 20.72 10.15 -6.21
CA ALA A 365 20.18 10.40 -7.54
C ALA A 365 18.85 9.66 -7.77
N CYS A 366 17.97 10.25 -8.58
CA CYS A 366 16.79 9.56 -9.09
C CYS A 366 17.21 8.64 -10.24
N THR A 367 17.01 7.33 -10.08
CA THR A 367 17.25 6.35 -11.14
C THR A 367 15.91 5.67 -11.50
N GLU A 368 15.33 6.08 -12.63
CA GLU A 368 14.20 5.35 -13.20
C GLU A 368 14.70 4.03 -13.78
N VAL A 369 14.14 2.92 -13.32
CA VAL A 369 14.49 1.55 -13.75
C VAL A 369 13.66 1.15 -14.96
N ALA A 370 12.37 1.49 -14.94
CA ALA A 370 11.42 1.19 -16.00
C ALA A 370 10.20 2.10 -15.91
N SER A 371 9.51 2.30 -17.03
CA SER A 371 8.21 3.00 -17.06
C SER A 371 7.38 2.59 -18.28
N PHE A 372 6.06 2.75 -18.16
CA PHE A 372 5.12 2.59 -19.27
C PHE A 372 3.83 3.38 -19.01
N PRO A 373 3.07 3.74 -20.08
CA PRO A 373 1.75 4.37 -19.95
C PRO A 373 0.73 3.34 -19.44
N ALA A 374 0.38 3.44 -18.15
CA ALA A 374 -0.52 2.50 -17.49
C ALA A 374 -1.99 2.87 -17.66
N LEU A 375 -2.34 4.16 -17.64
CA LEU A 375 -3.70 4.66 -17.76
C LEU A 375 -3.82 5.62 -18.94
N ASN A 376 -4.98 5.60 -19.62
CA ASN A 376 -5.18 6.28 -20.89
C ASN A 376 -6.02 7.55 -20.76
N SER A 377 -6.75 7.70 -19.66
CA SER A 377 -7.73 8.79 -19.50
C SER A 377 -7.87 9.22 -18.05
N GLY A 378 -8.24 10.48 -17.86
CA GLY A 378 -8.48 11.09 -16.53
C GLY A 378 -7.20 11.40 -15.77
N ASP A 379 -7.36 12.18 -14.70
CA ASP A 379 -6.26 12.57 -13.83
C ASP A 379 -5.93 11.46 -12.82
N CYS A 380 -4.66 11.20 -12.59
CA CYS A 380 -4.19 10.19 -11.62
C CYS A 380 -3.83 10.84 -10.29
N TRP A 381 -4.83 11.39 -9.59
CA TRP A 381 -4.68 12.06 -8.28
C TRP A 381 -5.02 11.13 -7.11
N ASN A 382 -4.76 9.87 -7.25
CA ASN A 382 -5.01 8.87 -6.22
C ASN A 382 -3.82 7.91 -6.11
N SER A 383 -3.73 7.27 -4.95
CA SER A 383 -2.80 6.17 -4.75
C SER A 383 -3.30 4.92 -5.47
N PHE A 384 -2.42 3.97 -5.70
CA PHE A 384 -2.76 2.67 -6.26
C PHE A 384 -2.54 1.57 -5.20
N ALA A 385 -3.10 0.39 -5.44
CA ALA A 385 -2.96 -0.77 -4.58
C ALA A 385 -1.97 -1.76 -5.18
N ILE A 386 -1.27 -2.49 -4.30
CA ILE A 386 -0.43 -3.63 -4.68
C ILE A 386 -0.92 -4.83 -3.89
N CYS A 387 -1.35 -5.87 -4.58
CA CYS A 387 -1.88 -7.08 -3.97
C CYS A 387 -1.44 -8.28 -4.80
N ASP A 388 -0.75 -9.22 -4.16
CA ASP A 388 -0.23 -10.45 -4.79
C ASP A 388 0.66 -10.16 -6.01
N GLY A 389 1.56 -9.18 -5.88
CA GLY A 389 2.46 -8.74 -6.94
C GLY A 389 1.78 -7.99 -8.08
N ARG A 390 0.48 -7.72 -8.00
CA ARG A 390 -0.29 -6.98 -9.00
C ARG A 390 -0.53 -5.55 -8.57
N VAL A 391 -0.43 -4.63 -9.50
CA VAL A 391 -0.76 -3.22 -9.33
C VAL A 391 -2.17 -2.95 -9.84
N TYR A 392 -3.01 -2.38 -8.99
CA TYR A 392 -4.36 -1.92 -9.30
C TYR A 392 -4.34 -0.40 -9.30
N ALA A 393 -4.16 0.18 -10.48
CA ALA A 393 -4.11 1.62 -10.70
C ALA A 393 -5.46 2.15 -11.15
N ARG A 394 -5.77 3.40 -10.80
CA ARG A 394 -6.89 4.12 -11.37
C ARG A 394 -6.57 5.58 -11.62
N SER A 395 -7.29 6.14 -12.59
CA SER A 395 -7.48 7.58 -12.75
C SER A 395 -8.86 7.99 -12.20
N THR A 396 -9.28 9.22 -12.46
CA THR A 396 -10.64 9.66 -12.16
C THR A 396 -11.71 8.89 -12.92
N THR A 397 -11.41 8.27 -14.07
CA THR A 397 -12.40 7.67 -14.98
C THR A 397 -12.15 6.23 -15.40
N GLU A 398 -10.99 5.65 -15.12
CA GLU A 398 -10.68 4.26 -15.45
C GLU A 398 -9.89 3.56 -14.35
N ALA A 399 -9.91 2.23 -14.35
CA ALA A 399 -8.99 1.42 -13.57
C ALA A 399 -8.38 0.31 -14.44
N ALA A 400 -7.15 -0.08 -14.10
CA ALA A 400 -6.44 -1.17 -14.75
C ALA A 400 -5.61 -1.98 -13.75
N CYS A 401 -5.44 -3.25 -14.05
CA CYS A 401 -4.60 -4.18 -13.30
C CYS A 401 -3.39 -4.58 -14.16
N PHE A 402 -2.21 -4.57 -13.57
CA PHE A 402 -0.97 -5.03 -14.19
C PHE A 402 -0.33 -6.09 -13.31
N ASP A 403 0.19 -7.15 -13.93
CA ASP A 403 0.86 -8.23 -13.21
C ASP A 403 2.37 -7.96 -13.17
N LEU A 404 2.85 -7.51 -12.01
CA LEU A 404 4.27 -7.28 -11.73
C LEU A 404 4.85 -8.41 -10.86
N SER A 405 4.11 -9.49 -10.65
CA SER A 405 4.57 -10.60 -9.81
C SER A 405 5.87 -11.20 -10.35
N LEU A 406 6.72 -11.64 -9.44
CA LEU A 406 7.89 -12.42 -9.83
C LEU A 406 7.42 -13.77 -10.38
N PRO A 407 7.95 -14.22 -11.54
CA PRO A 407 7.65 -15.53 -12.04
C PRO A 407 8.02 -16.61 -11.03
N ASP A 408 7.14 -17.60 -10.85
CA ASP A 408 7.41 -18.76 -10.00
C ASP A 408 8.75 -19.41 -10.35
N LEU A 409 9.44 -19.91 -9.34
CA LEU A 409 10.63 -20.71 -9.52
C LEU A 409 10.25 -22.18 -9.76
N LYS A 410 10.97 -22.81 -10.65
CA LYS A 410 10.83 -24.22 -10.94
C LYS A 410 12.19 -24.90 -10.81
N LEU A 411 12.21 -26.03 -10.12
CA LEU A 411 13.35 -26.91 -10.08
C LEU A 411 13.25 -27.93 -11.23
N ASP A 412 14.28 -27.98 -12.06
CA ASP A 412 14.37 -28.98 -13.13
C ASP A 412 14.72 -30.36 -12.53
N SER A 413 14.56 -31.41 -13.32
CA SER A 413 14.98 -32.76 -12.92
C SER A 413 16.45 -32.77 -12.55
N PRO A 414 16.85 -33.33 -11.39
CA PRO A 414 18.24 -33.45 -11.02
C PRO A 414 19.08 -34.19 -12.06
N GLN A 415 20.25 -33.68 -12.28
CA GLN A 415 21.25 -34.34 -13.15
C GLN A 415 22.28 -35.07 -12.28
N ILE A 416 22.50 -36.34 -12.58
CA ILE A 416 23.59 -37.13 -11.96
C ILE A 416 24.88 -36.70 -12.67
N VAL A 417 25.81 -36.09 -11.94
CA VAL A 417 27.11 -35.64 -12.47
C VAL A 417 28.26 -36.57 -12.05
N ALA A 418 28.07 -37.32 -10.99
CA ALA A 418 28.97 -38.40 -10.54
C ALA A 418 28.21 -39.36 -9.60
N ALA A 419 28.84 -40.48 -9.18
CA ALA A 419 28.25 -41.35 -8.17
C ALA A 419 27.93 -40.55 -6.90
N ASN A 420 26.66 -40.60 -6.48
CA ASN A 420 26.09 -39.86 -5.33
C ASN A 420 26.18 -38.33 -5.40
N ASN A 421 26.43 -37.78 -6.58
CA ASN A 421 26.53 -36.32 -6.78
C ASN A 421 25.55 -35.85 -7.81
N LEU A 422 24.67 -34.89 -7.40
CA LEU A 422 23.65 -34.32 -8.24
C LEU A 422 23.96 -32.86 -8.52
N ARG A 423 23.51 -32.41 -9.68
CA ARG A 423 23.32 -31.01 -10.03
C ARG A 423 21.84 -30.70 -10.06
N LEU A 424 21.43 -29.66 -9.36
CA LEU A 424 20.09 -29.10 -9.44
C LEU A 424 20.13 -27.79 -10.26
N THR A 425 19.09 -27.55 -11.03
CA THR A 425 18.94 -26.31 -11.81
C THR A 425 17.59 -25.69 -11.49
N VAL A 426 17.62 -24.43 -11.08
CA VAL A 426 16.43 -23.62 -10.81
C VAL A 426 16.28 -22.60 -11.94
N ARG A 427 15.09 -22.50 -12.48
CA ARG A 427 14.69 -21.49 -13.48
C ARG A 427 13.34 -20.89 -13.14
N THR A 428 12.95 -19.81 -13.80
CA THR A 428 11.58 -19.32 -13.74
C THR A 428 10.63 -20.25 -14.51
N ALA A 429 9.40 -20.37 -14.04
CA ALA A 429 8.39 -21.21 -14.68
C ALA A 429 8.02 -20.71 -16.11
N ASN A 430 8.11 -19.39 -16.34
CA ASN A 430 7.82 -18.75 -17.61
C ASN A 430 9.04 -18.62 -18.56
N GLY A 431 10.23 -19.12 -18.15
CA GLY A 431 11.45 -19.12 -18.96
C GLY A 431 12.23 -17.80 -18.97
N THR A 432 11.78 -16.76 -18.27
CA THR A 432 12.56 -15.52 -18.13
C THR A 432 13.79 -15.76 -17.27
N PRO A 433 14.89 -15.02 -17.45
CA PRO A 433 16.08 -15.14 -16.61
C PRO A 433 15.77 -14.93 -15.13
N VAL A 434 16.36 -15.74 -14.24
CA VAL A 434 16.33 -15.52 -12.81
C VAL A 434 17.12 -14.25 -12.49
N ASN A 435 16.52 -13.31 -11.77
CA ASN A 435 17.19 -12.10 -11.32
C ASN A 435 18.19 -12.42 -10.19
N ALA A 436 19.39 -11.83 -10.25
CA ALA A 436 20.43 -12.01 -9.24
C ALA A 436 19.97 -11.64 -7.82
N ASN A 437 19.10 -10.64 -7.68
CA ASN A 437 18.57 -10.22 -6.37
C ASN A 437 17.73 -11.31 -5.68
N ARG A 438 17.24 -12.31 -6.42
CA ARG A 438 16.50 -13.44 -5.85
C ARG A 438 17.40 -14.44 -5.12
N LEU A 439 18.69 -14.46 -5.40
CA LEU A 439 19.62 -15.43 -4.79
C LEU A 439 19.70 -15.28 -3.27
N THR A 440 19.59 -14.08 -2.74
CA THR A 440 19.68 -13.81 -1.29
C THR A 440 18.50 -14.35 -0.49
N SER A 441 17.35 -14.51 -1.14
CA SER A 441 16.13 -15.06 -0.53
C SER A 441 15.78 -16.46 -1.03
N MET A 442 16.56 -17.02 -1.97
CA MET A 442 16.30 -18.34 -2.53
C MET A 442 16.89 -19.43 -1.66
N GLU A 443 16.11 -20.44 -1.39
CA GLU A 443 16.54 -21.64 -0.72
C GLU A 443 16.21 -22.88 -1.57
N VAL A 444 17.13 -23.83 -1.63
CA VAL A 444 16.84 -25.17 -2.11
C VAL A 444 16.79 -26.08 -0.89
N ARG A 445 15.67 -26.73 -0.70
CA ARG A 445 15.44 -27.62 0.45
C ARG A 445 15.31 -29.06 0.01
N ALA A 446 15.72 -29.99 0.87
CA ALA A 446 15.68 -31.41 0.57
C ALA A 446 15.19 -32.24 1.76
N THR A 447 14.50 -33.36 1.48
CA THR A 447 14.08 -34.31 2.50
C THR A 447 14.04 -35.72 1.94
N THR A 448 14.10 -36.70 2.83
CA THR A 448 13.76 -38.10 2.57
C THR A 448 12.38 -38.48 3.13
N ASN A 449 11.76 -37.58 3.89
CA ASN A 449 10.47 -37.76 4.57
C ASN A 449 9.41 -36.78 4.04
N LEU A 450 8.50 -37.27 3.21
CA LEU A 450 7.37 -36.50 2.67
C LEU A 450 6.26 -36.22 3.68
N ALA A 451 6.29 -36.75 4.87
CA ALA A 451 5.35 -36.42 5.92
C ALA A 451 5.62 -35.02 6.53
N LEU A 452 6.82 -34.49 6.34
CA LEU A 452 7.15 -33.11 6.74
C LEU A 452 6.53 -32.08 5.78
N SER A 453 6.04 -30.99 6.32
CA SER A 453 5.65 -29.84 5.48
C SER A 453 6.89 -29.27 4.77
N PRO A 454 6.74 -28.66 3.56
CA PRO A 454 7.87 -28.08 2.82
C PRO A 454 8.68 -27.04 3.61
N SER A 455 8.05 -26.30 4.53
CA SER A 455 8.71 -25.34 5.41
C SER A 455 9.65 -26.00 6.44
N GLN A 456 9.44 -27.27 6.76
CA GLN A 456 10.26 -28.06 7.71
C GLN A 456 11.40 -28.83 7.03
N TRP A 457 11.48 -28.76 5.69
CA TRP A 457 12.56 -29.44 4.99
C TRP A 457 13.89 -28.72 5.21
N PRO A 458 14.97 -29.43 5.54
CA PRO A 458 16.29 -28.83 5.68
C PRO A 458 16.73 -28.08 4.40
N THR A 459 17.24 -26.86 4.59
CA THR A 459 17.87 -26.08 3.50
C THR A 459 19.23 -26.67 3.17
N LEU A 460 19.53 -26.81 1.88
CA LEU A 460 20.84 -27.17 1.40
C LEU A 460 21.83 -26.03 1.61
N THR A 461 23.03 -26.37 2.10
CA THR A 461 24.10 -25.40 2.31
C THR A 461 25.00 -25.16 1.07
N ASN A 462 24.68 -25.84 -0.03
CA ASN A 462 25.39 -25.69 -1.29
C ASN A 462 25.23 -24.29 -1.87
N ALA A 463 26.30 -23.77 -2.49
CA ALA A 463 26.26 -22.45 -3.12
C ALA A 463 25.26 -22.40 -4.28
N LEU A 464 24.48 -21.32 -4.32
CA LEU A 464 23.60 -20.96 -5.43
C LEU A 464 24.38 -20.13 -6.44
N VAL A 465 24.60 -20.65 -7.64
CA VAL A 465 25.41 -20.00 -8.69
C VAL A 465 24.51 -19.61 -9.86
N LEU A 466 24.33 -18.31 -10.07
CA LEU A 466 23.61 -17.78 -11.23
C LEU A 466 24.47 -17.91 -12.49
N THR A 467 23.96 -18.60 -13.49
CA THR A 467 24.66 -18.79 -14.77
C THR A 467 23.63 -18.71 -15.90
N ASN A 468 23.81 -17.77 -16.83
CA ASN A 468 22.95 -17.59 -18.00
C ASN A 468 21.45 -17.54 -17.65
N GLY A 469 21.07 -16.82 -16.59
CA GLY A 469 19.68 -16.67 -16.18
C GLY A 469 19.06 -17.87 -15.48
N THR A 470 19.84 -18.90 -15.14
CA THR A 470 19.43 -20.04 -14.31
C THR A 470 20.33 -20.16 -13.08
N VAL A 471 19.79 -20.71 -12.00
CA VAL A 471 20.58 -20.94 -10.77
C VAL A 471 20.98 -22.40 -10.70
N ARG A 472 22.27 -22.64 -10.59
CA ARG A 472 22.86 -23.97 -10.43
C ARG A 472 23.20 -24.22 -8.96
N VAL A 473 22.95 -25.45 -8.51
CA VAL A 473 23.37 -25.98 -7.22
C VAL A 473 24.16 -27.26 -7.48
N ASP A 474 25.44 -27.18 -7.38
CA ASP A 474 26.35 -28.32 -7.64
C ASP A 474 26.69 -29.07 -6.34
N ASN A 475 27.24 -30.29 -6.48
CA ASN A 475 27.70 -31.13 -5.39
C ASN A 475 26.63 -31.50 -4.36
N VAL A 476 25.38 -31.64 -4.83
CA VAL A 476 24.27 -32.04 -3.98
C VAL A 476 24.34 -33.57 -3.77
N ASP A 477 24.44 -34.00 -2.50
CA ASP A 477 24.44 -35.42 -2.15
C ASP A 477 23.12 -36.09 -2.56
N ALA A 478 23.18 -37.18 -3.30
CA ALA A 478 22.02 -37.96 -3.72
C ALA A 478 21.34 -38.73 -2.56
N GLY A 479 22.04 -38.88 -1.46
CA GLY A 479 21.57 -39.65 -0.28
C GLY A 479 21.78 -41.13 -0.40
N ALA A 480 22.23 -41.75 0.66
CA ALA A 480 22.54 -43.20 0.71
C ALA A 480 21.30 -44.13 0.63
N GLN A 481 20.08 -43.60 0.81
CA GLN A 481 18.83 -44.35 0.86
C GLN A 481 18.00 -44.35 -0.43
N GLY A 482 18.54 -43.92 -1.54
CA GLY A 482 17.93 -44.06 -2.86
C GLY A 482 16.70 -43.19 -3.15
N ARG A 483 16.22 -42.35 -2.21
CA ARG A 483 15.12 -41.42 -2.40
C ARG A 483 15.40 -40.11 -1.69
N ARG A 484 15.45 -39.03 -2.43
CA ARG A 484 15.56 -37.67 -1.90
C ARG A 484 14.70 -36.73 -2.73
N PHE A 485 13.93 -35.87 -2.07
CA PHE A 485 13.01 -34.94 -2.67
C PHE A 485 13.59 -33.54 -2.51
N PHE A 486 13.37 -32.69 -3.51
CA PHE A 486 13.92 -31.34 -3.54
C PHE A 486 12.81 -30.33 -3.88
N ILE A 487 12.87 -29.18 -3.26
CA ILE A 487 12.05 -28.01 -3.62
C ILE A 487 12.92 -26.78 -3.68
N VAL A 488 12.49 -25.79 -4.47
CA VAL A 488 12.99 -24.42 -4.39
C VAL A 488 11.95 -23.56 -3.67
N ALA A 489 12.39 -22.73 -2.75
CA ALA A 489 11.56 -21.81 -1.98
C ALA A 489 12.19 -20.42 -1.95
N GLU A 490 11.37 -19.42 -1.82
CA GLU A 490 11.76 -18.04 -1.47
C GLU A 490 10.95 -17.64 -0.23
N PRO A 491 11.44 -17.95 0.98
CA PRO A 491 10.80 -17.51 2.21
C PRO A 491 10.70 -15.98 2.22
N ARG A 492 9.54 -15.48 2.66
CA ARG A 492 9.28 -14.06 2.86
C ARG A 492 9.70 -13.62 4.26
#